data_bddc1a3eba61a911264041edcea8e1fd
#
_entry.id   bddc1a3eba61a911264041edcea8e1fd
#
_cell.length_a   1.000
_cell.length_b   1.000
_cell.length_c   1.000
_cell.angle_alpha   90.00
_cell.angle_beta   90.00
_cell.angle_gamma   90.00
#
_symmetry.space_group_name_H-M   'P 1'
#
loop_
_entity.id
_entity.type
_entity.pdbx_description
1 polymer ?
#
loop_
_entity_poly.entity_id
_entity_poly.type
_entity_poly.pdbx_seq_one_letter_code
_entity_poly.pdbx_strand_id
1 'polypeptide(L)'
;MRLLRIIIIIPFLLFLLPAGCRKTPEPPSPEDSDIFVACTPFPGTGQSLDIVTFNIETFPINGYTSVIAVANLLKTINADVYALQEVASESGFNQLLNLLPGYAGLFYLINNSDWNLAYIYKVSEISVNGASTRLLFPDSQYFPRPPYEIKIHHAPTNLDLYLINNHLKCCGGSENETSRRIASEMLKDYIDTSRPNDAVIILGDLNDEITGTGSSENPFLNFINDPSDFLFADIDIAEGSQLWWSYPSYPSHIDHILITNELFSKVDTTIVYKAAPCYSDYSTYISDHRPVGIKLITTGH
;
A
#
# COMPACT_ATOMS: atom_id res chain seq x y z
N MET A 1 -12.25 -28.53 82.84
CA MET A 1 -11.73 -28.93 81.55
C MET A 1 -11.45 -27.68 80.76
N ARG A 2 -10.20 -27.30 80.57
CA ARG A 2 -9.77 -26.13 79.75
C ARG A 2 -9.33 -26.67 78.43
N LEU A 3 -10.04 -26.25 77.34
CA LEU A 3 -9.66 -26.56 75.93
C LEU A 3 -8.49 -25.66 75.53
N LEU A 4 -7.39 -26.31 75.19
CA LEU A 4 -6.20 -25.68 74.60
C LEU A 4 -6.45 -25.46 73.07
N ARG A 5 -6.49 -24.19 72.66
CA ARG A 5 -6.54 -23.85 71.19
C ARG A 5 -5.12 -23.78 70.67
N ILE A 6 -4.78 -24.70 69.81
CA ILE A 6 -3.53 -24.68 69.04
C ILE A 6 -3.70 -23.74 67.82
N ILE A 7 -2.94 -22.66 67.77
CA ILE A 7 -2.86 -21.76 66.63
C ILE A 7 -1.74 -22.28 65.72
N ILE A 8 -2.10 -22.77 64.54
CA ILE A 8 -1.15 -23.16 63.50
C ILE A 8 -0.85 -21.91 62.64
N ILE A 9 0.37 -21.37 62.75
CA ILE A 9 0.88 -20.30 61.89
C ILE A 9 1.48 -20.96 60.66
N ILE A 10 0.82 -20.77 59.51
CA ILE A 10 1.36 -21.18 58.20
C ILE A 10 2.24 -20.03 57.69
N PRO A 11 3.52 -20.25 57.42
CA PRO A 11 4.35 -19.19 56.81
C PRO A 11 3.96 -19.00 55.36
N PHE A 12 3.51 -17.78 55.04
CA PHE A 12 3.22 -17.37 53.64
C PHE A 12 4.57 -17.11 52.97
N LEU A 13 5.00 -18.06 52.13
CA LEU A 13 6.21 -17.93 51.32
C LEU A 13 5.89 -17.04 50.12
N LEU A 14 6.33 -15.77 50.21
CA LEU A 14 6.17 -14.79 49.12
C LEU A 14 7.18 -15.13 48.01
N PHE A 15 6.72 -15.80 46.94
CA PHE A 15 7.51 -15.98 45.73
C PHE A 15 7.64 -14.63 45.01
N LEU A 16 8.75 -13.95 45.19
CA LEU A 16 9.17 -12.86 44.29
C LEU A 16 9.57 -13.45 42.94
N LEU A 17 8.64 -13.41 41.99
CA LEU A 17 8.98 -13.65 40.59
C LEU A 17 9.88 -12.49 40.11
N PRO A 18 11.06 -12.77 39.53
CA PRO A 18 11.85 -11.71 38.95
C PRO A 18 11.03 -11.07 37.84
N ALA A 19 10.75 -9.77 37.92
CA ALA A 19 10.26 -8.97 36.82
C ALA A 19 11.37 -8.96 35.75
N GLY A 20 11.31 -9.89 34.83
CA GLY A 20 12.16 -9.85 33.65
C GLY A 20 11.84 -8.55 32.90
N CYS A 21 12.78 -7.62 32.89
CA CYS A 21 12.75 -6.51 31.94
C CYS A 21 12.64 -7.15 30.56
N ARG A 22 11.44 -7.12 29.93
CA ARG A 22 11.33 -7.32 28.49
C ARG A 22 12.12 -6.17 27.87
N LYS A 23 13.27 -6.47 27.28
CA LYS A 23 13.92 -5.53 26.38
C LYS A 23 12.87 -5.16 25.34
N THR A 24 12.56 -3.87 25.22
CA THR A 24 11.86 -3.37 24.04
C THR A 24 12.69 -3.83 22.82
N PRO A 25 12.04 -4.42 21.79
CA PRO A 25 12.77 -4.78 20.59
C PRO A 25 13.53 -3.55 20.09
N GLU A 26 14.80 -3.75 19.79
CA GLU A 26 15.60 -2.67 19.21
C GLU A 26 15.03 -2.38 17.81
N PRO A 27 14.80 -1.11 17.43
CA PRO A 27 14.27 -0.80 16.10
C PRO A 27 15.25 -1.32 15.03
N PRO A 28 14.74 -1.73 13.84
CA PRO A 28 15.57 -2.21 12.76
C PRO A 28 16.59 -1.12 12.35
N SER A 29 17.81 -1.53 12.05
CA SER A 29 18.82 -0.65 11.48
C SER A 29 18.69 -0.57 9.94
N PRO A 30 19.26 0.43 9.26
CA PRO A 30 19.32 0.46 7.79
C PRO A 30 20.02 -0.77 7.18
N GLU A 31 20.83 -1.48 7.96
CA GLU A 31 21.55 -2.69 7.55
C GLU A 31 20.71 -3.96 7.70
N ASP A 32 19.58 -3.88 8.40
CA ASP A 32 18.71 -5.03 8.71
C ASP A 32 17.67 -5.32 7.60
N SER A 33 17.90 -4.88 6.36
CA SER A 33 16.97 -5.12 5.23
C SER A 33 16.66 -6.61 5.02
N ASP A 34 17.58 -7.50 5.37
CA ASP A 34 17.45 -8.94 5.20
C ASP A 34 16.36 -9.57 6.06
N ILE A 35 15.87 -8.87 7.10
CA ILE A 35 14.77 -9.39 7.95
C ILE A 35 13.49 -9.66 7.14
N PHE A 36 13.27 -8.94 6.06
CA PHE A 36 12.07 -9.10 5.23
C PHE A 36 12.21 -10.14 4.10
N VAL A 37 13.43 -10.63 3.80
CA VAL A 37 13.69 -11.51 2.65
C VAL A 37 12.80 -12.77 2.66
N ALA A 38 12.63 -13.39 3.83
CA ALA A 38 11.80 -14.59 3.95
C ALA A 38 10.29 -14.32 3.79
N CYS A 39 9.84 -13.07 3.93
CA CYS A 39 8.44 -12.66 3.89
C CYS A 39 8.09 -11.84 2.64
N THR A 40 9.05 -11.61 1.76
CA THR A 40 8.85 -10.87 0.50
C THR A 40 9.21 -11.77 -0.70
N PRO A 41 8.37 -12.79 -0.99
CA PRO A 41 8.55 -13.60 -2.18
C PRO A 41 8.36 -12.72 -3.43
N PHE A 42 9.08 -13.06 -4.50
CA PHE A 42 9.00 -12.36 -5.78
C PHE A 42 9.44 -10.88 -5.72
N PRO A 43 10.67 -10.59 -5.26
CA PRO A 43 11.21 -9.24 -5.35
C PRO A 43 11.25 -8.79 -6.82
N GLY A 44 11.26 -7.48 -7.04
CA GLY A 44 11.36 -6.88 -8.36
C GLY A 44 12.60 -7.35 -9.11
N THR A 45 12.47 -7.50 -10.43
CA THR A 45 13.54 -7.96 -11.33
C THR A 45 13.75 -6.94 -12.44
N GLY A 46 14.96 -6.82 -13.00
CA GLY A 46 15.25 -5.93 -14.11
C GLY A 46 14.68 -6.41 -15.48
N GLN A 47 13.77 -7.38 -15.51
CA GLN A 47 13.15 -7.91 -16.74
C GLN A 47 11.62 -7.68 -16.77
N SER A 48 11.03 -7.33 -15.65
CA SER A 48 9.62 -6.97 -15.48
C SER A 48 9.49 -5.53 -15.03
N LEU A 49 8.33 -4.92 -15.26
CA LEU A 49 7.95 -3.70 -14.58
C LEU A 49 7.18 -4.08 -13.33
N ASP A 50 7.77 -3.78 -12.18
CA ASP A 50 7.22 -4.11 -10.87
C ASP A 50 6.69 -2.85 -10.20
N ILE A 51 5.38 -2.78 -9.99
CA ILE A 51 4.69 -1.62 -9.41
C ILE A 51 3.99 -2.04 -8.12
N VAL A 52 4.15 -1.25 -7.07
CA VAL A 52 3.57 -1.52 -5.75
C VAL A 52 2.77 -0.32 -5.27
N THR A 53 1.56 -0.53 -4.79
CA THR A 53 0.81 0.44 -4.00
C THR A 53 0.95 0.11 -2.52
N PHE A 54 1.10 1.14 -1.69
CA PHE A 54 1.28 0.96 -0.26
C PHE A 54 0.81 2.18 0.55
N ASN A 55 -0.24 2.01 1.32
CA ASN A 55 -0.60 2.94 2.38
C ASN A 55 0.38 2.74 3.54
N ILE A 56 1.18 3.77 3.87
CA ILE A 56 2.25 3.72 4.88
C ILE A 56 1.85 4.40 6.21
N GLU A 57 0.55 4.46 6.48
CA GLU A 57 -0.08 4.88 7.73
C GLU A 57 0.55 6.12 8.39
N THR A 58 0.05 7.30 8.02
CA THR A 58 0.46 8.60 8.61
C THR A 58 1.98 8.75 8.73
N PHE A 59 2.68 8.36 7.65
CA PHE A 59 4.14 8.25 7.63
C PHE A 59 4.87 9.59 7.87
N PRO A 60 5.90 9.60 8.74
CA PRO A 60 6.42 8.49 9.54
C PRO A 60 5.72 8.38 10.92
N ILE A 61 4.92 7.34 11.12
CA ILE A 61 4.06 7.15 12.31
C ILE A 61 4.84 7.23 13.63
N ASN A 62 6.04 6.70 13.68
CA ASN A 62 6.94 6.70 14.84
C ASN A 62 8.32 7.29 14.52
N GLY A 63 8.33 8.42 13.79
CA GLY A 63 9.52 9.19 13.49
C GLY A 63 10.56 8.42 12.66
N TYR A 64 11.84 8.63 12.94
CA TYR A 64 12.92 8.08 12.12
C TYR A 64 13.00 6.55 12.13
N THR A 65 12.53 5.89 13.18
CA THR A 65 12.43 4.42 13.23
C THR A 65 11.50 3.89 12.13
N SER A 66 10.36 4.55 11.91
CA SER A 66 9.47 4.22 10.78
C SER A 66 10.14 4.43 9.43
N VAL A 67 10.94 5.50 9.30
CA VAL A 67 11.69 5.76 8.06
C VAL A 67 12.63 4.60 7.75
N ILE A 68 13.38 4.11 8.74
CA ILE A 68 14.30 2.97 8.58
C ILE A 68 13.52 1.70 8.24
N ALA A 69 12.46 1.41 8.97
CA ALA A 69 11.67 0.19 8.79
C ALA A 69 11.03 0.11 7.40
N VAL A 70 10.41 1.22 6.96
CA VAL A 70 9.83 1.33 5.60
C VAL A 70 10.92 1.22 4.54
N ALA A 71 12.06 1.92 4.71
CA ALA A 71 13.18 1.84 3.75
C ALA A 71 13.67 0.40 3.58
N ASN A 72 13.81 -0.36 4.66
CA ASN A 72 14.25 -1.75 4.62
C ASN A 72 13.25 -2.64 3.89
N LEU A 73 11.94 -2.45 4.14
CA LEU A 73 10.90 -3.18 3.43
C LEU A 73 10.92 -2.87 1.93
N LEU A 74 10.98 -1.59 1.54
CA LEU A 74 11.00 -1.19 0.13
C LEU A 74 12.25 -1.72 -0.58
N LYS A 75 13.43 -1.67 0.05
CA LYS A 75 14.66 -2.28 -0.51
C LYS A 75 14.50 -3.76 -0.78
N THR A 76 13.86 -4.49 0.13
CA THR A 76 13.68 -5.94 -0.01
C THR A 76 12.67 -6.28 -1.08
N ILE A 77 11.56 -5.53 -1.17
CA ILE A 77 10.59 -5.68 -2.27
C ILE A 77 11.25 -5.33 -3.61
N ASN A 78 12.09 -4.30 -3.65
CA ASN A 78 12.87 -3.89 -4.83
C ASN A 78 12.02 -3.61 -6.08
N ALA A 79 10.81 -3.06 -5.92
CA ALA A 79 9.96 -2.69 -7.05
C ALA A 79 10.52 -1.48 -7.82
N ASP A 80 10.09 -1.32 -9.08
CA ASP A 80 10.54 -0.22 -9.93
C ASP A 80 9.79 1.08 -9.62
N VAL A 81 8.53 0.95 -9.18
CA VAL A 81 7.70 2.08 -8.75
C VAL A 81 6.90 1.71 -7.49
N TYR A 82 6.88 2.64 -6.55
CA TYR A 82 5.99 2.61 -5.39
C TYR A 82 5.03 3.80 -5.45
N ALA A 83 3.74 3.55 -5.37
CA ALA A 83 2.71 4.54 -5.15
C ALA A 83 2.33 4.52 -3.67
N LEU A 84 2.63 5.60 -2.95
CA LEU A 84 2.47 5.69 -1.52
C LEU A 84 1.27 6.56 -1.15
N GLN A 85 0.53 6.14 -0.13
CA GLN A 85 -0.56 6.88 0.48
C GLN A 85 -0.22 7.19 1.94
N GLU A 86 -0.86 8.18 2.51
CA GLU A 86 -0.68 8.67 3.88
C GLU A 86 0.74 9.15 4.20
N VAL A 87 1.39 9.79 3.26
CA VAL A 87 2.68 10.44 3.52
C VAL A 87 2.43 11.75 4.27
N ALA A 88 2.54 11.74 5.59
CA ALA A 88 2.22 12.90 6.44
C ALA A 88 3.33 13.96 6.46
N SER A 89 4.57 13.58 6.14
CA SER A 89 5.74 14.48 6.29
C SER A 89 6.62 14.47 5.05
N GLU A 90 6.75 15.63 4.40
CA GLU A 90 7.74 15.82 3.32
C GLU A 90 9.18 15.58 3.82
N SER A 91 9.48 16.02 5.05
CA SER A 91 10.80 15.76 5.66
C SER A 91 11.03 14.27 5.88
N GLY A 92 10.00 13.52 6.34
CA GLY A 92 10.07 12.05 6.49
C GLY A 92 10.25 11.37 5.13
N PHE A 93 9.54 11.83 4.10
CA PHE A 93 9.69 11.33 2.74
C PHE A 93 11.10 11.56 2.18
N ASN A 94 11.68 12.74 2.39
CA ASN A 94 13.05 13.04 1.97
C ASN A 94 14.08 12.18 2.74
N GLN A 95 13.85 11.90 4.02
CA GLN A 95 14.69 10.98 4.80
C GLN A 95 14.59 9.54 4.26
N LEU A 96 13.39 9.09 3.87
CA LEU A 96 13.18 7.79 3.24
C LEU A 96 13.96 7.67 1.93
N LEU A 97 13.89 8.68 1.05
CA LEU A 97 14.65 8.70 -0.20
C LEU A 97 16.16 8.65 0.02
N ASN A 98 16.68 9.32 1.07
CA ASN A 98 18.11 9.27 1.40
C ASN A 98 18.58 7.85 1.77
N LEU A 99 17.66 6.99 2.26
CA LEU A 99 17.95 5.58 2.55
C LEU A 99 17.74 4.65 1.35
N LEU A 100 17.27 5.16 0.21
CA LEU A 100 16.97 4.39 -1.00
C LEU A 100 17.86 4.83 -2.17
N PRO A 101 19.17 4.49 -2.15
CA PRO A 101 20.07 4.84 -3.24
C PRO A 101 19.59 4.25 -4.56
N GLY A 102 19.62 5.04 -5.64
CA GLY A 102 19.12 4.63 -6.96
C GLY A 102 17.62 4.89 -7.19
N TYR A 103 16.92 5.42 -6.19
CA TYR A 103 15.53 5.86 -6.34
C TYR A 103 15.42 7.39 -6.32
N ALA A 104 14.43 7.91 -7.01
CA ALA A 104 13.95 9.28 -6.91
C ALA A 104 12.49 9.28 -6.45
N GLY A 105 11.99 10.44 -6.01
CA GLY A 105 10.63 10.56 -5.51
C GLY A 105 9.91 11.78 -6.04
N LEU A 106 8.60 11.66 -6.10
CA LEU A 106 7.64 12.73 -6.36
C LEU A 106 6.69 12.81 -5.18
N PHE A 107 6.68 13.94 -4.53
CA PHE A 107 5.78 14.20 -3.41
C PHE A 107 4.82 15.32 -3.78
N TYR A 108 3.55 15.13 -3.54
CA TYR A 108 2.57 16.17 -3.72
C TYR A 108 1.96 16.58 -2.38
N LEU A 109 2.27 17.80 -1.96
CA LEU A 109 1.70 18.39 -0.74
C LEU A 109 0.26 18.82 -1.00
N ILE A 110 -0.68 18.14 -0.36
CA ILE A 110 -2.08 18.54 -0.34
C ILE A 110 -2.26 19.52 0.82
N ASN A 111 -2.65 20.74 0.52
CA ASN A 111 -2.82 21.79 1.54
C ASN A 111 -3.74 21.32 2.66
N ASN A 112 -3.28 21.49 3.91
CA ASN A 112 -3.97 21.11 5.15
C ASN A 112 -4.31 19.61 5.28
N SER A 113 -3.55 18.73 4.63
CA SER A 113 -3.69 17.28 4.78
C SER A 113 -2.41 16.68 5.35
N ASP A 114 -2.56 15.82 6.35
CA ASP A 114 -1.48 14.95 6.83
C ASP A 114 -1.38 13.64 6.00
N TRP A 115 -2.21 13.50 4.95
CA TRP A 115 -2.33 12.29 4.14
C TRP A 115 -2.07 12.57 2.68
N ASN A 116 -0.81 12.85 2.36
CA ASN A 116 -0.40 13.17 1.01
C ASN A 116 -0.12 11.90 0.19
N LEU A 117 -0.06 12.08 -1.13
CA LEU A 117 0.31 11.04 -2.09
C LEU A 117 1.74 11.26 -2.58
N ALA A 118 2.45 10.15 -2.79
CA ALA A 118 3.80 10.21 -3.33
C ALA A 118 4.09 9.03 -4.26
N TYR A 119 5.14 9.19 -5.06
CA TYR A 119 5.75 8.10 -5.80
C TYR A 119 7.24 8.01 -5.48
N ILE A 120 7.76 6.79 -5.47
CA ILE A 120 9.20 6.49 -5.45
C ILE A 120 9.47 5.58 -6.65
N TYR A 121 10.54 5.85 -7.41
CA TYR A 121 10.85 5.06 -8.60
C TYR A 121 12.37 4.90 -8.82
N LYS A 122 12.78 3.78 -9.42
CA LYS A 122 14.17 3.50 -9.81
C LYS A 122 14.59 4.37 -10.99
N VAL A 123 15.61 5.20 -10.82
CA VAL A 123 16.08 6.13 -11.87
C VAL A 123 16.82 5.42 -13.00
N SER A 124 17.31 4.20 -12.79
CA SER A 124 17.98 3.40 -13.82
C SER A 124 17.03 2.80 -14.85
N GLU A 125 15.76 2.61 -14.49
CA GLU A 125 14.77 1.86 -15.29
C GLU A 125 13.57 2.70 -15.66
N ILE A 126 13.22 3.69 -14.82
CA ILE A 126 12.04 4.54 -14.99
C ILE A 126 12.44 5.97 -15.34
N SER A 127 11.85 6.51 -16.40
CA SER A 127 11.81 7.95 -16.65
C SER A 127 10.39 8.48 -16.50
N VAL A 128 10.24 9.64 -15.83
CA VAL A 128 8.96 10.29 -15.60
C VAL A 128 8.81 11.48 -16.54
N ASN A 129 7.70 11.55 -17.27
CA ASN A 129 7.38 12.73 -18.05
C ASN A 129 6.74 13.80 -17.15
N GLY A 130 7.56 14.77 -16.71
CA GLY A 130 7.12 15.83 -15.80
C GLY A 130 5.98 16.71 -16.33
N ALA A 131 5.84 16.86 -17.65
CA ALA A 131 4.73 17.61 -18.26
C ALA A 131 3.37 16.89 -18.12
N SER A 132 3.39 15.58 -17.86
CA SER A 132 2.19 14.76 -17.63
C SER A 132 1.96 14.44 -16.16
N THR A 133 2.73 15.05 -15.25
CA THR A 133 2.57 14.89 -13.79
C THR A 133 1.57 15.91 -13.30
N ARG A 134 0.44 15.46 -12.74
CA ARG A 134 -0.63 16.36 -12.31
C ARG A 134 -1.57 15.75 -11.28
N LEU A 135 -2.30 16.60 -10.60
CA LEU A 135 -3.50 16.19 -9.85
C LEU A 135 -4.72 16.16 -10.77
N LEU A 136 -5.54 15.16 -10.53
CA LEU A 136 -6.87 15.07 -11.13
C LEU A 136 -7.90 15.59 -10.12
N PHE A 137 -8.91 16.30 -10.63
CA PHE A 137 -10.06 16.73 -9.84
C PHE A 137 -9.72 17.48 -8.53
N PRO A 138 -8.80 18.47 -8.53
CA PRO A 138 -8.28 19.08 -7.29
C PRO A 138 -9.35 19.80 -6.46
N ASP A 139 -10.47 20.20 -7.08
CA ASP A 139 -11.57 20.92 -6.43
C ASP A 139 -12.79 20.02 -6.15
N SER A 140 -12.68 18.71 -6.37
CA SER A 140 -13.80 17.78 -6.17
C SER A 140 -13.95 17.39 -4.71
N GLN A 141 -15.16 17.50 -4.18
CA GLN A 141 -15.49 17.05 -2.83
C GLN A 141 -15.46 15.52 -2.66
N TYR A 142 -15.45 14.76 -3.77
CA TYR A 142 -15.44 13.29 -3.78
C TYR A 142 -14.03 12.71 -3.65
N PHE A 143 -13.02 13.55 -3.84
CA PHE A 143 -11.61 13.18 -3.65
C PHE A 143 -11.02 13.97 -2.47
N PRO A 144 -11.10 13.43 -1.24
CA PRO A 144 -10.45 14.05 -0.08
C PRO A 144 -8.95 14.31 -0.31
N ARG A 145 -8.34 13.46 -1.14
CA ARG A 145 -7.00 13.59 -1.70
C ARG A 145 -7.15 13.51 -3.22
N PRO A 146 -6.87 14.59 -3.95
CA PRO A 146 -6.91 14.56 -5.42
C PRO A 146 -5.99 13.47 -5.96
N PRO A 147 -6.45 12.61 -6.90
CA PRO A 147 -5.63 11.55 -7.47
C PRO A 147 -4.38 12.12 -8.14
N TYR A 148 -3.24 11.48 -7.92
CA TYR A 148 -1.95 11.93 -8.42
C TYR A 148 -1.54 11.12 -9.64
N GLU A 149 -1.63 11.73 -10.85
CA GLU A 149 -1.27 11.11 -12.12
C GLU A 149 0.18 11.42 -12.48
N ILE A 150 0.90 10.37 -12.94
CA ILE A 150 2.20 10.50 -13.61
C ILE A 150 2.22 9.65 -14.88
N LYS A 151 2.98 10.07 -15.90
CA LYS A 151 3.33 9.22 -17.02
C LYS A 151 4.76 8.73 -16.87
N ILE A 152 4.96 7.43 -16.98
CA ILE A 152 6.27 6.80 -16.92
C ILE A 152 6.60 6.09 -18.24
N HIS A 153 7.91 5.95 -18.48
CA HIS A 153 8.48 5.03 -19.45
C HIS A 153 9.40 4.07 -18.70
N HIS A 154 9.19 2.77 -18.87
CA HIS A 154 10.04 1.71 -18.34
C HIS A 154 10.98 1.20 -19.43
N ALA A 155 12.27 1.50 -19.31
CA ALA A 155 13.24 1.22 -20.36
C ALA A 155 13.43 -0.29 -20.66
N PRO A 156 13.51 -1.21 -19.66
CA PRO A 156 13.71 -2.64 -19.94
C PRO A 156 12.58 -3.28 -20.75
N THR A 157 11.31 -2.91 -20.48
CA THR A 157 10.16 -3.47 -21.20
C THR A 157 9.70 -2.59 -22.37
N ASN A 158 10.27 -1.39 -22.52
CA ASN A 158 9.85 -0.38 -23.50
C ASN A 158 8.35 -0.05 -23.38
N LEU A 159 7.85 0.05 -22.16
CA LEU A 159 6.44 0.29 -21.85
C LEU A 159 6.21 1.74 -21.39
N ASP A 160 5.31 2.42 -22.05
CA ASP A 160 4.78 3.72 -21.63
C ASP A 160 3.42 3.53 -20.98
N LEU A 161 3.20 4.10 -19.80
CA LEU A 161 1.90 4.04 -19.14
C LEU A 161 1.67 5.20 -18.19
N TYR A 162 0.40 5.41 -17.83
CA TYR A 162 -0.03 6.33 -16.80
C TYR A 162 -0.29 5.58 -15.50
N LEU A 163 0.18 6.14 -14.40
CA LEU A 163 -0.14 5.70 -13.04
C LEU A 163 -1.00 6.77 -12.38
N ILE A 164 -2.11 6.37 -11.77
CA ILE A 164 -3.01 7.24 -11.03
C ILE A 164 -3.10 6.73 -9.59
N ASN A 165 -2.33 7.35 -8.71
CA ASN A 165 -2.31 7.04 -7.28
C ASN A 165 -3.52 7.65 -6.58
N ASN A 166 -4.24 6.83 -5.83
CA ASN A 166 -5.47 7.21 -5.15
C ASN A 166 -5.41 6.89 -3.66
N HIS A 167 -6.11 7.72 -2.88
CA HIS A 167 -6.53 7.38 -1.54
C HIS A 167 -7.95 7.92 -1.36
N LEU A 168 -8.94 7.07 -1.60
CA LEU A 168 -10.35 7.44 -1.62
C LEU A 168 -10.91 7.69 -0.22
N LYS A 169 -12.17 8.06 -0.15
CA LYS A 169 -12.87 8.37 1.11
C LYS A 169 -12.97 7.14 1.98
N CYS A 170 -12.43 7.21 3.20
CA CYS A 170 -12.45 6.11 4.17
C CYS A 170 -13.83 5.87 4.77
N CYS A 171 -13.91 4.75 5.44
CA CYS A 171 -14.94 4.35 6.38
C CYS A 171 -16.24 3.89 5.73
N GLY A 172 -16.99 3.04 6.46
CA GLY A 172 -18.31 2.57 6.05
C GLY A 172 -19.38 3.66 6.12
N GLY A 173 -20.56 3.34 5.61
CA GLY A 173 -21.74 4.19 5.61
C GLY A 173 -22.06 4.76 4.23
N SER A 174 -23.35 4.90 3.96
CA SER A 174 -23.88 5.20 2.63
C SER A 174 -23.36 6.51 2.00
N GLU A 175 -23.02 7.51 2.80
CA GLU A 175 -22.44 8.76 2.29
C GLU A 175 -21.01 8.54 1.79
N ASN A 176 -20.20 7.76 2.52
CA ASN A 176 -18.83 7.45 2.13
C ASN A 176 -18.79 6.51 0.92
N GLU A 177 -19.66 5.52 0.88
CA GLU A 177 -19.84 4.61 -0.27
C GLU A 177 -20.30 5.38 -1.51
N THR A 178 -21.26 6.28 -1.37
CA THR A 178 -21.69 7.20 -2.45
C THR A 178 -20.53 8.06 -2.95
N SER A 179 -19.70 8.58 -2.03
CA SER A 179 -18.52 9.37 -2.38
C SER A 179 -17.53 8.57 -3.20
N ARG A 180 -17.22 7.31 -2.80
CA ARG A 180 -16.33 6.41 -3.55
C ARG A 180 -16.91 6.05 -4.91
N ARG A 181 -18.22 5.78 -4.99
CA ARG A 181 -18.88 5.47 -6.26
C ARG A 181 -18.79 6.63 -7.25
N ILE A 182 -19.07 7.87 -6.82
CA ILE A 182 -18.93 9.03 -7.69
C ILE A 182 -17.46 9.26 -8.10
N ALA A 183 -16.52 9.08 -7.16
CA ALA A 183 -15.09 9.16 -7.47
C ALA A 183 -14.68 8.12 -8.53
N SER A 184 -15.19 6.89 -8.40
CA SER A 184 -14.97 5.81 -9.37
C SER A 184 -15.56 6.15 -10.76
N GLU A 185 -16.77 6.69 -10.81
CA GLU A 185 -17.40 7.16 -12.07
C GLU A 185 -16.56 8.26 -12.72
N MET A 186 -16.10 9.25 -11.94
CA MET A 186 -15.24 10.34 -12.46
C MET A 186 -13.89 9.83 -13.00
N LEU A 187 -13.29 8.83 -12.34
CA LEU A 187 -12.04 8.22 -12.82
C LEU A 187 -12.26 7.47 -14.12
N LYS A 188 -13.36 6.70 -14.24
CA LYS A 188 -13.69 6.00 -15.48
C LYS A 188 -13.94 6.98 -16.63
N ASP A 189 -14.78 7.98 -16.41
CA ASP A 189 -15.06 9.02 -17.42
C ASP A 189 -13.78 9.74 -17.88
N TYR A 190 -12.84 9.97 -16.95
CA TYR A 190 -11.55 10.56 -17.27
C TYR A 190 -10.72 9.64 -18.19
N ILE A 191 -10.64 8.34 -17.89
CA ILE A 191 -9.90 7.39 -18.71
C ILE A 191 -10.56 7.29 -20.08
N ASP A 192 -11.85 7.04 -20.14
CA ASP A 192 -12.61 6.88 -21.38
C ASP A 192 -12.47 8.09 -22.33
N THR A 193 -12.39 9.29 -21.77
CA THR A 193 -12.34 10.53 -22.56
C THR A 193 -10.94 11.05 -22.82
N SER A 194 -10.03 10.92 -21.88
CA SER A 194 -8.70 11.54 -21.93
C SER A 194 -7.57 10.55 -22.17
N ARG A 195 -7.81 9.25 -21.99
CA ARG A 195 -6.84 8.17 -22.10
C ARG A 195 -7.36 6.93 -22.86
N PRO A 196 -8.22 7.09 -23.90
CA PRO A 196 -8.99 5.98 -24.49
C PRO A 196 -8.17 4.87 -25.15
N ASN A 197 -6.86 5.07 -25.35
CA ASN A 197 -5.94 4.10 -25.97
C ASN A 197 -4.58 4.09 -25.23
N ASP A 198 -4.52 4.68 -24.04
CA ASP A 198 -3.31 4.69 -23.24
C ASP A 198 -3.35 3.51 -22.23
N ALA A 199 -2.21 2.89 -22.00
CA ALA A 199 -2.06 1.98 -20.86
C ALA A 199 -2.17 2.77 -19.56
N VAL A 200 -3.14 2.44 -18.71
CA VAL A 200 -3.40 3.12 -17.44
C VAL A 200 -3.47 2.10 -16.32
N ILE A 201 -2.89 2.47 -15.18
CA ILE A 201 -3.06 1.77 -13.91
C ILE A 201 -3.62 2.77 -12.89
N ILE A 202 -4.83 2.50 -12.38
CA ILE A 202 -5.35 3.10 -11.15
C ILE A 202 -4.91 2.20 -10.00
N LEU A 203 -4.25 2.77 -9.01
CA LEU A 203 -3.80 2.01 -7.84
C LEU A 203 -3.90 2.86 -6.58
N GLY A 204 -3.95 2.21 -5.42
CA GLY A 204 -4.01 2.92 -4.15
C GLY A 204 -4.90 2.24 -3.13
N ASP A 205 -5.05 2.92 -2.00
CA ASP A 205 -6.06 2.62 -1.00
C ASP A 205 -7.42 3.15 -1.48
N LEU A 206 -8.23 2.25 -2.06
CA LEU A 206 -9.55 2.60 -2.57
C LEU A 206 -10.63 2.57 -1.48
N ASN A 207 -10.28 2.15 -0.26
CA ASN A 207 -11.12 2.15 0.94
C ASN A 207 -12.44 1.37 0.82
N ASP A 208 -12.53 0.44 -0.13
CA ASP A 208 -13.68 -0.48 -0.28
C ASP A 208 -13.26 -1.78 -0.95
N GLU A 209 -14.05 -2.83 -0.76
CA GLU A 209 -13.83 -4.12 -1.40
C GLU A 209 -14.38 -4.13 -2.83
N ILE A 210 -13.67 -4.80 -3.74
CA ILE A 210 -14.11 -4.98 -5.14
C ILE A 210 -14.98 -6.22 -5.33
N THR A 211 -14.99 -7.10 -4.33
CA THR A 211 -15.84 -8.29 -4.29
C THR A 211 -17.02 -8.03 -3.38
N GLY A 212 -18.18 -8.42 -3.82
CA GLY A 212 -19.39 -8.31 -3.01
C GLY A 212 -20.55 -8.90 -3.78
N THR A 213 -21.29 -9.76 -3.14
CA THR A 213 -22.42 -10.45 -3.75
C THR A 213 -23.53 -9.46 -4.06
N GLY A 214 -23.49 -8.88 -5.27
CA GLY A 214 -24.67 -8.30 -5.89
C GLY A 214 -25.37 -7.16 -5.14
N SER A 215 -24.66 -6.46 -4.24
CA SER A 215 -25.20 -5.24 -3.68
C SER A 215 -25.04 -4.15 -4.72
N SER A 216 -26.09 -3.38 -4.95
CA SER A 216 -26.07 -2.15 -5.75
C SER A 216 -25.16 -1.07 -5.12
N GLU A 217 -24.41 -1.41 -4.11
CA GLU A 217 -23.60 -0.52 -3.26
C GLU A 217 -22.10 -0.64 -3.52
N ASN A 218 -21.62 -1.67 -4.30
CA ASN A 218 -20.20 -1.73 -4.65
C ASN A 218 -19.81 -0.51 -5.50
N PRO A 219 -18.92 0.35 -5.00
CA PRO A 219 -18.61 1.63 -5.63
C PRO A 219 -17.87 1.48 -6.97
N PHE A 220 -17.38 0.28 -7.31
CA PHE A 220 -16.58 0.01 -8.50
C PHE A 220 -17.31 -0.78 -9.58
N LEU A 221 -18.64 -0.91 -9.51
CA LEU A 221 -19.44 -1.61 -10.50
C LEU A 221 -19.31 -1.05 -11.92
N ASN A 222 -19.02 0.23 -12.06
CA ASN A 222 -18.76 0.87 -13.35
C ASN A 222 -17.55 0.28 -14.07
N PHE A 223 -16.51 -0.15 -13.35
CA PHE A 223 -15.34 -0.85 -13.87
C PHE A 223 -15.59 -2.36 -14.00
N ILE A 224 -16.18 -2.98 -12.99
CA ILE A 224 -16.44 -4.43 -12.94
C ILE A 224 -17.39 -4.85 -14.09
N ASN A 225 -18.36 -4.01 -14.45
CA ASN A 225 -19.31 -4.27 -15.52
C ASN A 225 -18.77 -3.96 -16.93
N ASP A 226 -17.50 -3.53 -17.02
CA ASP A 226 -16.81 -3.26 -18.28
C ASP A 226 -15.52 -4.09 -18.41
N PRO A 227 -15.62 -5.43 -18.39
CA PRO A 227 -14.46 -6.32 -18.37
C PRO A 227 -13.70 -6.38 -19.70
N SER A 228 -14.21 -5.75 -20.77
CA SER A 228 -13.50 -5.60 -22.02
C SER A 228 -12.40 -4.55 -21.95
N ASP A 229 -12.58 -3.53 -21.14
CA ASP A 229 -11.70 -2.37 -21.07
C ASP A 229 -10.97 -2.24 -19.73
N PHE A 230 -11.51 -2.85 -18.64
CA PHE A 230 -10.96 -2.74 -17.28
C PHE A 230 -10.88 -4.09 -16.57
N LEU A 231 -9.82 -4.27 -15.76
CA LEU A 231 -9.61 -5.45 -14.93
C LEU A 231 -8.94 -5.04 -13.60
N PHE A 232 -9.54 -5.43 -12.47
CA PHE A 232 -8.81 -5.45 -11.20
C PHE A 232 -7.82 -6.60 -11.22
N ALA A 233 -6.53 -6.28 -11.31
CA ALA A 233 -5.48 -7.28 -11.44
C ALA A 233 -5.33 -8.15 -10.18
N ASP A 234 -5.81 -7.67 -9.05
CA ASP A 234 -5.81 -8.31 -7.73
C ASP A 234 -7.14 -9.02 -7.39
N ILE A 235 -8.03 -9.22 -8.35
CA ILE A 235 -9.36 -9.85 -8.14
C ILE A 235 -9.24 -11.24 -7.48
N ASP A 236 -8.29 -12.06 -7.91
CA ASP A 236 -8.07 -13.39 -7.35
C ASP A 236 -7.65 -13.35 -5.86
N ILE A 237 -6.97 -12.27 -5.45
CA ILE A 237 -6.62 -12.03 -4.04
C ILE A 237 -7.87 -11.63 -3.27
N ALA A 238 -8.69 -10.73 -3.83
CA ALA A 238 -9.91 -10.25 -3.21
C ALA A 238 -10.95 -11.37 -3.02
N GLU A 239 -11.08 -12.28 -3.99
CA GLU A 239 -11.92 -13.47 -3.91
C GLU A 239 -11.31 -14.59 -3.06
N GLY A 240 -10.03 -14.49 -2.77
CA GLY A 240 -9.26 -15.50 -2.08
C GLY A 240 -9.39 -15.45 -0.55
N SER A 241 -8.36 -16.00 0.11
CA SER A 241 -8.32 -16.06 1.58
C SER A 241 -7.99 -14.71 2.19
N GLN A 242 -8.76 -14.31 3.21
CA GLN A 242 -8.52 -13.12 4.05
C GLN A 242 -7.10 -13.05 4.64
N LEU A 243 -6.41 -14.19 4.71
CA LEU A 243 -5.00 -14.22 5.13
C LEU A 243 -4.07 -13.42 4.21
N TRP A 244 -4.50 -13.15 2.96
CA TRP A 244 -3.76 -12.42 1.95
C TRP A 244 -4.29 -11.00 1.71
N TRP A 245 -5.32 -10.57 2.42
CA TRP A 245 -5.89 -9.25 2.26
C TRP A 245 -4.96 -8.16 2.77
N SER A 246 -5.08 -6.98 2.17
CA SER A 246 -4.14 -5.88 2.38
C SER A 246 -4.31 -5.19 3.74
N TYR A 247 -5.52 -5.19 4.32
CA TYR A 247 -5.82 -4.59 5.63
C TYR A 247 -6.17 -5.66 6.66
N PRO A 248 -5.15 -6.23 7.36
CA PRO A 248 -5.35 -7.39 8.21
C PRO A 248 -5.97 -7.10 9.57
N SER A 249 -5.89 -5.87 10.07
CA SER A 249 -6.38 -5.48 11.42
C SER A 249 -7.91 -5.56 11.50
N TYR A 250 -8.59 -5.25 10.40
CA TYR A 250 -10.00 -5.50 10.17
C TYR A 250 -10.09 -6.17 8.80
N PRO A 251 -10.06 -7.52 8.74
CA PRO A 251 -9.77 -8.23 7.50
C PRO A 251 -10.61 -7.76 6.32
N SER A 252 -9.99 -6.96 5.46
CA SER A 252 -10.55 -6.44 4.21
C SER A 252 -9.44 -6.25 3.17
N HIS A 253 -9.80 -6.34 1.89
CA HIS A 253 -8.90 -6.05 0.79
C HIS A 253 -9.35 -4.76 0.14
N ILE A 254 -8.66 -3.65 0.47
CA ILE A 254 -9.05 -2.28 0.12
C ILE A 254 -7.99 -1.53 -0.66
N ASP A 255 -6.79 -2.10 -0.77
CA ASP A 255 -5.71 -1.60 -1.63
C ASP A 255 -5.74 -2.38 -2.93
N HIS A 256 -6.00 -1.69 -4.04
CA HIS A 256 -6.29 -2.33 -5.33
C HIS A 256 -5.42 -1.81 -6.47
N ILE A 257 -5.36 -2.63 -7.53
CA ILE A 257 -4.69 -2.30 -8.79
C ILE A 257 -5.65 -2.60 -9.94
N LEU A 258 -6.22 -1.54 -10.52
CA LEU A 258 -7.08 -1.60 -11.71
C LEU A 258 -6.25 -1.23 -12.94
N ILE A 259 -6.37 -2.02 -14.01
CA ILE A 259 -5.64 -1.83 -15.26
C ILE A 259 -6.58 -1.72 -16.45
N THR A 260 -6.14 -1.00 -17.49
CA THR A 260 -6.82 -0.96 -18.80
C THR A 260 -6.37 -2.13 -19.68
N ASN A 261 -7.14 -2.41 -20.74
CA ASN A 261 -6.98 -3.60 -21.58
C ASN A 261 -5.64 -3.67 -22.34
N GLU A 262 -4.94 -2.55 -22.53
CA GLU A 262 -3.58 -2.51 -23.08
C GLU A 262 -2.57 -3.30 -22.23
N LEU A 263 -2.91 -3.56 -20.97
CA LEU A 263 -2.05 -4.25 -20.01
C LEU A 263 -2.48 -5.69 -19.72
N PHE A 264 -3.68 -6.14 -20.13
CA PHE A 264 -4.21 -7.47 -19.77
C PHE A 264 -3.26 -8.61 -20.08
N SER A 265 -2.69 -8.61 -21.29
CA SER A 265 -1.75 -9.67 -21.71
C SER A 265 -0.35 -9.55 -21.12
N LYS A 266 -0.08 -8.51 -20.35
CA LYS A 266 1.23 -8.23 -19.77
C LYS A 266 1.31 -8.58 -18.28
N VAL A 267 0.18 -8.84 -17.63
CA VAL A 267 0.15 -9.24 -16.22
C VAL A 267 0.78 -10.62 -16.06
N ASP A 268 1.85 -10.70 -15.32
CA ASP A 268 2.49 -11.96 -14.91
C ASP A 268 1.92 -12.43 -13.57
N THR A 269 1.89 -11.55 -12.58
CA THR A 269 1.35 -11.88 -11.25
C THR A 269 0.95 -10.62 -10.47
N THR A 270 0.05 -10.82 -9.50
CA THR A 270 -0.26 -9.87 -8.44
C THR A 270 0.04 -10.49 -7.08
N ILE A 271 0.44 -9.68 -6.11
CA ILE A 271 0.90 -10.17 -4.81
C ILE A 271 0.60 -9.18 -3.69
N VAL A 272 0.30 -9.71 -2.50
CA VAL A 272 0.33 -8.95 -1.24
C VAL A 272 1.56 -9.37 -0.45
N TYR A 273 2.41 -8.41 -0.10
CA TYR A 273 3.63 -8.65 0.65
C TYR A 273 3.34 -8.72 2.16
N LYS A 274 3.37 -9.94 2.70
CA LYS A 274 3.08 -10.22 4.11
C LYS A 274 4.33 -10.11 4.97
N ALA A 275 4.83 -8.91 5.21
CA ALA A 275 6.07 -8.68 5.94
C ALA A 275 5.94 -8.77 7.47
N ALA A 276 4.73 -8.63 8.02
CA ALA A 276 4.48 -8.68 9.47
C ALA A 276 5.00 -9.96 10.18
N PRO A 277 4.95 -11.17 9.59
CA PRO A 277 5.55 -12.35 10.23
C PRO A 277 7.07 -12.26 10.45
N CYS A 278 7.77 -11.47 9.64
CA CYS A 278 9.22 -11.27 9.78
C CYS A 278 9.59 -10.13 10.73
N TYR A 279 8.64 -9.25 11.03
CA TYR A 279 8.87 -8.10 11.89
C TYR A 279 7.66 -7.87 12.80
N SER A 280 7.78 -8.27 14.08
CA SER A 280 6.68 -8.25 15.06
C SER A 280 6.07 -6.87 15.30
N ASP A 281 6.87 -5.82 15.10
CA ASP A 281 6.47 -4.43 15.30
C ASP A 281 6.04 -3.75 13.99
N TYR A 282 5.64 -4.54 12.98
CA TYR A 282 5.24 -4.07 11.66
C TYR A 282 4.17 -2.97 11.73
N SER A 283 3.08 -3.22 12.45
CA SER A 283 1.99 -2.24 12.62
C SER A 283 2.38 -1.03 13.48
N THR A 284 3.45 -1.13 14.28
CA THR A 284 3.93 -0.01 15.10
C THR A 284 4.81 0.94 14.29
N TYR A 285 5.62 0.42 13.38
CA TYR A 285 6.65 1.22 12.71
C TYR A 285 6.49 1.32 11.20
N ILE A 286 5.66 0.47 10.58
CA ILE A 286 5.51 0.45 9.13
C ILE A 286 4.09 0.86 8.72
N SER A 287 3.09 0.01 8.97
CA SER A 287 1.70 0.28 8.58
C SER A 287 0.74 -0.79 9.11
N ASP A 288 -0.53 -0.46 9.24
CA ASP A 288 -1.64 -1.40 9.40
C ASP A 288 -2.10 -2.01 8.06
N HIS A 289 -1.60 -1.48 6.92
CA HIS A 289 -1.77 -2.04 5.58
C HIS A 289 -0.57 -2.91 5.16
N ARG A 290 -0.76 -3.70 4.11
CA ARG A 290 0.26 -4.48 3.43
C ARG A 290 0.46 -3.97 2.01
N PRO A 291 1.69 -3.91 1.48
CA PRO A 291 1.91 -3.54 0.08
C PRO A 291 1.23 -4.54 -0.86
N VAL A 292 0.60 -4.01 -1.91
CA VAL A 292 0.02 -4.79 -3.02
C VAL A 292 0.79 -4.48 -4.29
N GLY A 293 1.26 -5.50 -4.99
CA GLY A 293 2.10 -5.35 -6.17
C GLY A 293 1.56 -6.04 -7.40
N ILE A 294 1.90 -5.50 -8.55
CA ILE A 294 1.71 -6.09 -9.87
C ILE A 294 3.06 -6.21 -10.57
N LYS A 295 3.26 -7.32 -11.25
CA LYS A 295 4.40 -7.56 -12.12
C LYS A 295 3.91 -7.63 -13.56
N LEU A 296 4.48 -6.75 -14.41
CA LEU A 296 4.19 -6.71 -15.84
C LEU A 296 5.41 -7.17 -16.64
N ILE A 297 5.17 -8.04 -17.60
CA ILE A 297 6.19 -8.52 -18.55
C ILE A 297 5.82 -8.12 -19.96
N THR A 298 6.81 -7.92 -20.84
CA THR A 298 6.56 -7.87 -22.26
C THR A 298 6.40 -9.29 -22.76
N THR A 299 5.25 -9.63 -23.33
CA THR A 299 5.06 -10.88 -24.07
C THR A 299 5.94 -10.84 -25.33
N GLY A 300 7.13 -11.36 -25.18
CA GLY A 300 8.11 -11.47 -26.24
C GLY A 300 8.84 -12.78 -26.06
N HIS A 301 8.15 -13.86 -26.40
CA HIS A 301 8.79 -15.14 -26.76
C HIS A 301 8.02 -15.73 -27.93
#